data_b3d0d99c96cfc1224142513501670050
#
_entry.id   b3d0d99c96cfc1224142513501670050
#
_cell.length_a   1.000
_cell.length_b   1.000
_cell.length_c   1.000
_cell.angle_alpha   90.00
_cell.angle_beta   90.00
_cell.angle_gamma   90.00
#
_symmetry.space_group_name_H-M   'P 1'
#
loop_
_entity.id
_entity.type
_entity.pdbx_description
1 polymer ?
#
loop_
_entity_poly.entity_id
_entity_poly.type
_entity_poly.pdbx_seq_one_letter_code
_entity_poly.pdbx_strand_id
1 'polypeptide(L)'
;PETAALTASLLAEGESVVVFVWQRETAEELARAVGKALVSSREDKATFSYRAHVVHGGISQATRDAAVEAFQTYAGPQVIFATIEALKEGVTLHAARRVVIHDLDWIPATLLQAEARVHRLGQKRACIATWMVVERSADELIARHLLQKANAMAAAIGDTGAQVAIEGVAPVTEDDIGAKYAAELLGGMG
;
A
#
# COMPACT_ATOMS: atom_id res chain seq x y z
N PRO A 1 2.92 -13.47 2.06
CA PRO A 1 1.70 -14.22 2.46
C PRO A 1 0.63 -13.30 3.02
N GLU A 2 0.95 -12.43 3.99
CA GLU A 2 -0.01 -11.59 4.73
C GLU A 2 -0.70 -10.55 3.86
N THR A 3 0.03 -9.84 3.00
CA THR A 3 -0.55 -8.90 2.03
C THR A 3 -1.59 -9.56 1.15
N ALA A 4 -1.32 -10.78 0.70
CA ALA A 4 -2.27 -11.51 -0.13
C ALA A 4 -3.52 -11.94 0.66
N ALA A 5 -3.35 -12.38 1.91
CA ALA A 5 -4.45 -12.74 2.80
C ALA A 5 -5.32 -11.53 3.14
N LEU A 6 -4.71 -10.40 3.52
CA LEU A 6 -5.41 -9.13 3.77
C LEU A 6 -6.19 -8.66 2.53
N THR A 7 -5.54 -8.65 1.37
CA THR A 7 -6.19 -8.21 0.13
C THR A 7 -7.37 -9.12 -0.22
N ALA A 8 -7.21 -10.44 -0.07
CA ALA A 8 -8.28 -11.39 -0.29
C ALA A 8 -9.47 -11.19 0.67
N SER A 9 -9.21 -10.92 1.95
CA SER A 9 -10.25 -10.60 2.93
C SER A 9 -11.03 -9.35 2.54
N LEU A 10 -10.34 -8.25 2.19
CA LEU A 10 -10.97 -7.00 1.77
C LEU A 10 -11.83 -7.19 0.51
N LEU A 11 -11.34 -7.95 -0.47
CA LEU A 11 -12.13 -8.29 -1.67
C LEU A 11 -13.37 -9.11 -1.30
N ALA A 12 -13.25 -10.08 -0.38
CA ALA A 12 -14.36 -10.90 0.09
C ALA A 12 -15.44 -10.07 0.82
N GLU A 13 -15.05 -8.95 1.44
CA GLU A 13 -15.94 -7.95 2.05
C GLU A 13 -16.61 -7.03 0.99
N GLY A 14 -16.29 -7.21 -0.29
CA GLY A 14 -16.84 -6.37 -1.37
C GLY A 14 -16.06 -5.08 -1.63
N GLU A 15 -14.89 -4.90 -1.01
CA GLU A 15 -14.07 -3.71 -1.18
C GLU A 15 -13.25 -3.74 -2.47
N SER A 16 -13.00 -2.57 -3.03
CA SER A 16 -11.98 -2.37 -4.06
C SER A 16 -10.67 -1.93 -3.41
N VAL A 17 -9.55 -2.51 -3.85
CA VAL A 17 -8.25 -2.36 -3.20
C VAL A 17 -7.19 -1.89 -4.19
N VAL A 18 -6.35 -0.96 -3.78
CA VAL A 18 -5.11 -0.62 -4.49
C VAL A 18 -3.95 -1.18 -3.68
N VAL A 19 -3.10 -1.99 -4.31
CA VAL A 19 -1.90 -2.55 -3.70
C VAL A 19 -0.69 -1.94 -4.39
N PHE A 20 0.09 -1.17 -3.65
CA PHE A 20 1.34 -0.61 -4.13
C PHE A 20 2.51 -1.50 -3.78
N VAL A 21 3.36 -1.73 -4.76
CA VAL A 21 4.60 -2.50 -4.65
C VAL A 21 5.76 -1.75 -5.29
N TRP A 22 6.97 -2.14 -4.98
CA TRP A 22 8.17 -1.59 -5.60
C TRP A 22 8.50 -2.27 -6.93
N GLN A 23 8.44 -3.60 -6.96
CA GLN A 23 8.87 -4.40 -8.11
C GLN A 23 7.68 -4.97 -8.89
N ARG A 24 7.84 -5.10 -10.20
CA ARG A 24 6.79 -5.68 -11.07
C ARG A 24 6.54 -7.16 -10.77
N GLU A 25 7.62 -7.90 -10.50
CA GLU A 25 7.55 -9.32 -10.17
C GLU A 25 6.69 -9.55 -8.93
N THR A 26 6.85 -8.69 -7.92
CA THR A 26 6.03 -8.68 -6.69
C THR A 26 4.55 -8.41 -7.01
N ALA A 27 4.26 -7.48 -7.93
CA ALA A 27 2.88 -7.22 -8.35
C ALA A 27 2.21 -8.46 -8.96
N GLU A 28 2.93 -9.14 -9.85
CA GLU A 28 2.45 -10.35 -10.51
C GLU A 28 2.30 -11.53 -9.54
N GLU A 29 3.24 -11.68 -8.60
CA GLU A 29 3.20 -12.72 -7.57
C GLU A 29 2.05 -12.52 -6.59
N LEU A 30 1.82 -11.28 -6.13
CA LEU A 30 0.70 -10.96 -5.27
C LEU A 30 -0.64 -11.19 -5.97
N ALA A 31 -0.76 -10.82 -7.24
CA ALA A 31 -1.98 -11.08 -8.00
C ALA A 31 -2.32 -12.58 -8.05
N ARG A 32 -1.29 -13.42 -8.27
CA ARG A 32 -1.45 -14.89 -8.24
C ARG A 32 -1.77 -15.42 -6.84
N ALA A 33 -1.11 -14.86 -5.81
CA ALA A 33 -1.30 -15.28 -4.43
C ALA A 33 -2.70 -14.92 -3.89
N VAL A 34 -3.21 -13.73 -4.22
CA VAL A 34 -4.58 -13.32 -3.87
C VAL A 34 -5.61 -14.25 -4.52
N GLY A 35 -5.42 -14.58 -5.80
CA GLY A 35 -6.30 -15.53 -6.47
C GLY A 35 -6.33 -16.90 -5.77
N LYS A 36 -5.17 -17.41 -5.36
CA LYS A 36 -5.08 -18.67 -4.59
C LYS A 36 -5.75 -18.55 -3.22
N ALA A 37 -5.51 -17.45 -2.49
CA ALA A 37 -6.10 -17.22 -1.17
C ALA A 37 -7.63 -17.18 -1.23
N LEU A 38 -8.20 -16.49 -2.21
CA LEU A 38 -9.65 -16.42 -2.43
C LEU A 38 -10.28 -17.78 -2.73
N VAL A 39 -9.59 -18.63 -3.48
CA VAL A 39 -10.05 -19.99 -3.78
C VAL A 39 -9.99 -20.88 -2.53
N SER A 40 -8.93 -20.72 -1.71
CA SER A 40 -8.70 -21.57 -0.53
C SER A 40 -9.58 -21.21 0.65
N SER A 41 -9.99 -19.95 0.78
CA SER A 41 -10.76 -19.46 1.94
C SER A 41 -12.28 -19.70 1.84
N ARG A 42 -12.77 -20.30 0.75
CA ARG A 42 -14.21 -20.45 0.50
C ARG A 42 -14.65 -21.88 0.35
N GLU A 43 -15.66 -22.25 1.14
CA GLU A 43 -16.38 -23.53 0.98
C GLU A 43 -17.22 -23.53 -0.29
N ASP A 44 -17.73 -22.36 -0.70
CA ASP A 44 -18.59 -22.20 -1.88
C ASP A 44 -17.82 -21.51 -3.02
N LYS A 45 -17.25 -22.31 -3.93
CA LYS A 45 -16.42 -21.87 -5.04
C LYS A 45 -17.19 -21.16 -6.18
N ALA A 46 -18.52 -21.14 -6.12
CA ALA A 46 -19.33 -20.89 -7.33
C ALA A 46 -19.73 -19.42 -7.58
N THR A 47 -19.61 -18.50 -6.62
CA THR A 47 -20.33 -17.21 -6.71
C THR A 47 -19.52 -15.94 -6.51
N PHE A 48 -18.22 -16.01 -6.19
CA PHE A 48 -17.44 -14.79 -6.02
C PHE A 48 -16.66 -14.43 -7.26
N SER A 49 -17.01 -13.29 -7.85
CA SER A 49 -16.29 -12.72 -8.97
C SER A 49 -15.60 -11.44 -8.53
N TYR A 50 -14.33 -11.32 -8.86
CA TYR A 50 -13.57 -10.10 -8.69
C TYR A 50 -12.72 -9.84 -9.94
N ARG A 51 -12.23 -8.62 -10.10
CA ARG A 51 -11.28 -8.27 -11.16
C ARG A 51 -9.91 -7.94 -10.57
N ALA A 52 -8.87 -8.38 -11.24
CA ALA A 52 -7.50 -8.05 -10.88
C ALA A 52 -6.80 -7.40 -12.06
N HIS A 53 -6.10 -6.30 -11.77
CA HIS A 53 -5.29 -5.57 -12.74
C HIS A 53 -3.86 -5.51 -12.23
N VAL A 54 -2.90 -5.63 -13.14
CA VAL A 54 -1.47 -5.45 -12.81
C VAL A 54 -0.91 -4.33 -13.68
N VAL A 55 -0.35 -3.31 -13.02
CA VAL A 55 0.16 -2.10 -13.67
C VAL A 55 1.60 -1.84 -13.25
N HIS A 56 2.51 -1.85 -14.23
CA HIS A 56 3.94 -1.59 -13.99
C HIS A 56 4.59 -0.93 -15.22
N GLY A 57 5.82 -0.47 -15.07
CA GLY A 57 6.53 0.25 -16.14
C GLY A 57 6.81 -0.57 -17.41
N GLY A 58 6.70 -1.90 -17.32
CA GLY A 58 6.91 -2.80 -18.48
C GLY A 58 5.71 -2.94 -19.43
N ILE A 59 4.53 -2.40 -19.08
CA ILE A 59 3.35 -2.41 -19.97
C ILE A 59 3.22 -1.08 -20.73
N SER A 60 2.56 -1.12 -21.89
CA SER A 60 2.33 0.08 -22.69
C SER A 60 1.42 1.09 -21.96
N GLN A 61 1.55 2.37 -22.31
CA GLN A 61 0.66 3.41 -21.76
C GLN A 61 -0.81 3.09 -22.03
N ALA A 62 -1.15 2.65 -23.25
CA ALA A 62 -2.52 2.28 -23.61
C ALA A 62 -3.07 1.15 -22.74
N THR A 63 -2.25 0.13 -22.43
CA THR A 63 -2.63 -0.98 -21.53
C THR A 63 -2.86 -0.47 -20.11
N ARG A 64 -2.01 0.45 -19.64
CA ARG A 64 -2.12 1.08 -18.32
C ARG A 64 -3.42 1.87 -18.20
N ASP A 65 -3.69 2.74 -19.17
CA ASP A 65 -4.88 3.58 -19.20
C ASP A 65 -6.16 2.73 -19.25
N ALA A 66 -6.18 1.67 -20.05
CA ALA A 66 -7.29 0.72 -20.10
C ALA A 66 -7.51 -0.01 -18.77
N ALA A 67 -6.43 -0.40 -18.08
CA ALA A 67 -6.53 -1.04 -16.76
C ALA A 67 -7.10 -0.08 -15.71
N VAL A 68 -6.66 1.18 -15.71
CA VAL A 68 -7.15 2.22 -14.80
C VAL A 68 -8.61 2.55 -15.10
N GLU A 69 -8.99 2.70 -16.35
CA GLU A 69 -10.38 2.95 -16.75
C GLU A 69 -11.29 1.79 -16.35
N ALA A 70 -10.87 0.56 -16.61
CA ALA A 70 -11.61 -0.64 -16.21
C ALA A 70 -11.77 -0.72 -14.69
N PHE A 71 -10.73 -0.33 -13.91
CA PHE A 71 -10.79 -0.25 -12.46
C PHE A 71 -11.76 0.83 -11.98
N GLN A 72 -11.83 1.97 -12.64
CA GLN A 72 -12.73 3.07 -12.25
C GLN A 72 -14.20 2.83 -12.58
N THR A 73 -14.47 2.05 -13.61
CA THR A 73 -15.84 1.85 -14.13
C THR A 73 -16.52 0.59 -13.61
N TYR A 74 -15.77 -0.37 -13.09
CA TYR A 74 -16.33 -1.61 -12.57
C TYR A 74 -16.95 -1.43 -11.19
N ALA A 75 -18.18 -1.90 -11.01
CA ALA A 75 -18.95 -1.72 -9.78
C ALA A 75 -18.74 -2.84 -8.73
N GLY A 76 -18.04 -3.92 -9.08
CA GLY A 76 -17.80 -5.05 -8.17
C GLY A 76 -16.48 -4.96 -7.43
N PRO A 77 -16.18 -5.95 -6.56
CA PRO A 77 -14.89 -6.05 -5.88
C PRO A 77 -13.75 -6.19 -6.88
N GLN A 78 -12.69 -5.45 -6.69
CA GLN A 78 -11.55 -5.49 -7.59
C GLN A 78 -10.27 -5.05 -6.92
N VAL A 79 -9.15 -5.43 -7.50
CA VAL A 79 -7.83 -5.04 -7.04
C VAL A 79 -6.97 -4.58 -8.20
N ILE A 80 -6.18 -3.54 -7.96
CA ILE A 80 -5.11 -3.11 -8.83
C ILE A 80 -3.78 -3.24 -8.08
N PHE A 81 -2.89 -4.09 -8.59
CA PHE A 81 -1.51 -4.19 -8.14
C PHE A 81 -0.66 -3.27 -9.00
N ALA A 82 -0.01 -2.32 -8.41
CA ALA A 82 0.73 -1.31 -9.17
C ALA A 82 2.10 -1.02 -8.59
N THR A 83 3.10 -0.88 -9.45
CA THR A 83 4.32 -0.25 -9.00
C THR A 83 4.08 1.24 -8.77
N ILE A 84 4.65 1.78 -7.69
CA ILE A 84 4.51 3.20 -7.33
C ILE A 84 4.88 4.11 -8.51
N GLU A 85 5.97 3.76 -9.21
CA GLU A 85 6.43 4.48 -10.40
C GLU A 85 5.40 4.52 -11.54
N ALA A 86 4.70 3.40 -11.78
CA ALA A 86 3.78 3.28 -12.90
C ALA A 86 2.54 4.18 -12.76
N LEU A 87 2.19 4.58 -11.55
CA LEU A 87 1.04 5.42 -11.25
C LEU A 87 1.42 6.83 -10.78
N LYS A 88 2.69 7.26 -10.97
CA LYS A 88 3.16 8.60 -10.59
C LYS A 88 2.44 9.73 -11.32
N GLU A 89 2.08 9.55 -12.58
CA GLU A 89 1.51 10.61 -13.40
C GLU A 89 -0.02 10.59 -13.40
N GLY A 90 -0.62 11.57 -12.72
CA GLY A 90 -2.01 12.00 -12.93
C GLY A 90 -3.14 11.00 -12.69
N VAL A 91 -2.85 9.75 -12.41
CA VAL A 91 -3.84 8.68 -12.27
C VAL A 91 -4.69 8.91 -11.01
N THR A 92 -6.00 8.75 -11.16
CA THR A 92 -6.97 8.79 -10.07
C THR A 92 -7.56 7.40 -9.86
N LEU A 93 -7.65 6.94 -8.61
CA LEU A 93 -8.13 5.60 -8.24
C LEU A 93 -9.25 5.67 -7.18
N HIS A 94 -10.18 6.63 -7.33
CA HIS A 94 -11.26 6.87 -6.35
C HIS A 94 -12.33 5.76 -6.29
N ALA A 95 -12.31 4.78 -7.21
CA ALA A 95 -13.12 3.59 -7.11
C ALA A 95 -12.77 2.74 -5.88
N ALA A 96 -11.51 2.80 -5.43
CA ALA A 96 -11.09 2.20 -4.18
C ALA A 96 -11.12 3.20 -3.02
N ARG A 97 -11.21 2.67 -1.81
CA ARG A 97 -10.93 3.38 -0.55
C ARG A 97 -9.90 2.67 0.32
N ARG A 98 -9.50 1.48 -0.07
CA ARG A 98 -8.48 0.66 0.60
C ARG A 98 -7.18 0.74 -0.18
N VAL A 99 -6.13 1.14 0.50
CA VAL A 99 -4.77 1.16 -0.03
C VAL A 99 -3.94 0.21 0.81
N VAL A 100 -3.21 -0.69 0.19
CA VAL A 100 -2.22 -1.53 0.85
C VAL A 100 -0.86 -1.19 0.27
N ILE A 101 0.07 -0.78 1.10
CA ILE A 101 1.45 -0.52 0.72
C ILE A 101 2.25 -1.74 1.16
N HIS A 102 2.69 -2.54 0.20
CA HIS A 102 3.40 -3.79 0.44
C HIS A 102 4.87 -3.53 0.76
N ASP A 103 5.51 -2.66 0.01
CA ASP A 103 6.90 -2.30 0.20
C ASP A 103 6.98 -0.85 0.69
N LEU A 104 7.66 -0.60 1.80
CA LEU A 104 7.88 0.75 2.29
C LEU A 104 9.03 1.43 1.55
N ASP A 105 8.89 2.72 1.28
CA ASP A 105 9.93 3.58 0.73
C ASP A 105 10.50 4.50 1.83
N TRP A 106 11.79 4.76 1.76
CA TRP A 106 12.46 5.74 2.63
C TRP A 106 11.99 7.18 2.42
N ILE A 107 11.34 7.46 1.30
CA ILE A 107 10.84 8.79 0.95
C ILE A 107 9.36 8.87 1.31
N PRO A 108 8.98 9.55 2.42
CA PRO A 108 7.58 9.68 2.84
C PRO A 108 6.68 10.27 1.75
N ALA A 109 7.21 11.21 0.97
CA ALA A 109 6.48 11.85 -0.10
C ALA A 109 5.98 10.86 -1.17
N THR A 110 6.74 9.78 -1.44
CA THR A 110 6.35 8.74 -2.40
C THR A 110 5.11 7.98 -1.90
N LEU A 111 5.09 7.62 -0.62
CA LEU A 111 3.96 6.90 -0.01
C LEU A 111 2.73 7.81 0.10
N LEU A 112 2.89 9.04 0.54
CA LEU A 112 1.81 10.03 0.60
C LEU A 112 1.23 10.33 -0.80
N GLN A 113 2.07 10.36 -1.83
CA GLN A 113 1.60 10.49 -3.21
C GLN A 113 0.80 9.27 -3.67
N ALA A 114 1.22 8.06 -3.30
CA ALA A 114 0.50 6.84 -3.61
C ALA A 114 -0.90 6.85 -2.94
N GLU A 115 -0.98 7.20 -1.66
CA GLU A 115 -2.24 7.35 -0.93
C GLU A 115 -3.14 8.44 -1.56
N ALA A 116 -2.55 9.56 -1.97
CA ALA A 116 -3.27 10.66 -2.62
C ALA A 116 -3.86 10.30 -3.99
N ARG A 117 -3.53 9.16 -4.59
CA ARG A 117 -4.20 8.64 -5.81
C ARG A 117 -5.61 8.14 -5.52
N VAL A 118 -5.84 7.66 -4.31
CA VAL A 118 -7.14 7.16 -3.84
C VAL A 118 -7.91 8.27 -3.11
N HIS A 119 -7.24 9.03 -2.25
CA HIS A 119 -7.82 10.17 -1.55
C HIS A 119 -7.81 11.43 -2.42
N ARG A 120 -8.76 11.55 -3.34
CA ARG A 120 -8.89 12.66 -4.30
C ARG A 120 -10.31 13.19 -4.38
N LEU A 121 -10.44 14.35 -5.04
CA LEU A 121 -11.75 14.92 -5.44
C LEU A 121 -12.59 13.85 -6.15
N GLY A 122 -13.78 13.58 -5.62
CA GLY A 122 -14.68 12.51 -6.06
C GLY A 122 -14.73 11.32 -5.10
N GLN A 123 -13.80 11.16 -4.19
CA GLN A 123 -13.89 10.16 -3.12
C GLN A 123 -14.89 10.62 -2.04
N LYS A 124 -15.92 9.82 -1.84
CA LYS A 124 -17.02 10.11 -0.89
C LYS A 124 -16.90 9.32 0.42
N ARG A 125 -15.96 8.38 0.50
CA ARG A 125 -15.77 7.50 1.66
C ARG A 125 -14.40 7.74 2.27
N ALA A 126 -14.28 7.50 3.58
CA ALA A 126 -12.99 7.56 4.26
C ALA A 126 -12.00 6.55 3.63
N CYS A 127 -10.83 7.02 3.27
CA CYS A 127 -9.75 6.18 2.77
C CYS A 127 -8.98 5.58 3.94
N ILE A 128 -8.58 4.32 3.80
CA ILE A 128 -7.77 3.61 4.79
C ILE A 128 -6.54 3.08 4.06
N ALA A 129 -5.37 3.56 4.50
CA ALA A 129 -4.08 3.05 4.04
C ALA A 129 -3.52 2.07 5.09
N THR A 130 -3.14 0.89 4.65
CA THR A 130 -2.49 -0.14 5.46
C THR A 130 -1.07 -0.34 4.96
N TRP A 131 -0.11 -0.16 5.83
CA TRP A 131 1.30 -0.36 5.54
C TRP A 131 1.74 -1.72 6.08
N MET A 132 2.29 -2.54 5.19
CA MET A 132 2.83 -3.85 5.58
C MET A 132 4.26 -3.65 6.10
N VAL A 133 4.50 -4.10 7.31
CA VAL A 133 5.79 -3.94 7.98
C VAL A 133 6.27 -5.32 8.42
N VAL A 134 7.50 -5.67 8.07
CA VAL A 134 8.12 -6.90 8.55
C VAL A 134 8.79 -6.61 9.90
N GLU A 135 8.39 -7.32 10.94
CA GLU A 135 8.98 -7.19 12.27
C GLU A 135 10.48 -7.47 12.24
N ARG A 136 11.24 -6.71 13.01
CA ARG A 136 12.70 -6.84 13.17
C ARG A 136 13.47 -6.69 11.86
N SER A 137 12.93 -5.91 10.93
CA SER A 137 13.56 -5.59 9.67
C SER A 137 13.80 -4.08 9.52
N ALA A 138 14.40 -3.68 8.40
CA ALA A 138 14.54 -2.27 8.03
C ALA A 138 13.18 -1.56 7.88
N ASP A 139 12.12 -2.29 7.52
CA ASP A 139 10.78 -1.72 7.35
C ASP A 139 10.24 -1.12 8.65
N GLU A 140 10.54 -1.74 9.79
CA GLU A 140 10.13 -1.22 11.11
C GLU A 140 10.77 0.15 11.38
N LEU A 141 12.03 0.31 11.01
CA LEU A 141 12.74 1.58 11.15
C LEU A 141 12.18 2.64 10.20
N ILE A 142 11.92 2.25 8.95
CA ILE A 142 11.28 3.12 7.95
C ILE A 142 9.90 3.56 8.43
N ALA A 143 9.07 2.63 8.87
CA ALA A 143 7.72 2.89 9.35
C ALA A 143 7.72 3.89 10.53
N ARG A 144 8.62 3.72 11.50
CA ARG A 144 8.78 4.64 12.62
C ARG A 144 9.16 6.04 12.17
N HIS A 145 10.13 6.16 11.26
CA HIS A 145 10.56 7.44 10.71
C HIS A 145 9.44 8.15 9.92
N LEU A 146 8.67 7.39 9.14
CA LEU A 146 7.53 7.90 8.40
C LEU A 146 6.44 8.43 9.34
N LEU A 147 6.16 7.72 10.45
CA LEU A 147 5.23 8.17 11.48
C LEU A 147 5.64 9.49 12.13
N GLN A 148 6.91 9.62 12.52
CA GLN A 148 7.41 10.86 13.09
C GLN A 148 7.22 12.04 12.14
N LYS A 149 7.55 11.85 10.86
CA LYS A 149 7.36 12.89 9.84
C LYS A 149 5.89 13.20 9.59
N ALA A 150 5.03 12.21 9.52
CA ALA A 150 3.58 12.42 9.32
C ALA A 150 2.98 13.20 10.50
N ASN A 151 3.32 12.84 11.74
CA ASN A 151 2.84 13.52 12.93
C ASN A 151 3.39 14.96 13.04
N ALA A 152 4.67 15.18 12.67
CA ALA A 152 5.26 16.53 12.62
C ALA A 152 4.57 17.41 11.55
N MET A 153 4.24 16.86 10.40
CA MET A 153 3.50 17.57 9.35
C MET A 153 2.07 17.90 9.81
N ALA A 154 1.36 16.94 10.41
CA ALA A 154 0.01 17.18 10.94
C ALA A 154 0.01 18.30 12.00
N ALA A 155 0.98 18.28 12.91
CA ALA A 155 1.15 19.32 13.91
C ALA A 155 1.44 20.71 13.28
N ALA A 156 2.27 20.76 12.23
CA ALA A 156 2.63 21.99 11.55
C ALA A 156 1.45 22.65 10.80
N ILE A 157 0.48 21.87 10.31
CA ILE A 157 -0.74 22.37 9.65
C ILE A 157 -1.91 22.56 10.63
N GLY A 158 -1.70 22.31 11.93
CA GLY A 158 -2.73 22.47 12.95
C GLY A 158 -3.80 21.36 12.97
N ASP A 159 -3.57 20.26 12.27
CA ASP A 159 -4.45 19.09 12.26
C ASP A 159 -4.14 18.18 13.47
N THR A 160 -4.75 18.49 14.59
CA THR A 160 -4.60 17.70 15.82
C THR A 160 -5.40 16.39 15.82
N GLY A 161 -6.21 16.16 14.80
CA GLY A 161 -7.03 14.93 14.64
C GLY A 161 -6.33 13.79 13.89
N ALA A 162 -5.27 14.09 13.14
CA ALA A 162 -4.54 13.12 12.33
C ALA A 162 -3.33 12.53 13.07
N GLN A 163 -3.57 11.88 14.23
CA GLN A 163 -2.50 11.07 14.83
C GLN A 163 -2.46 9.69 14.16
N VAL A 164 -1.39 9.43 13.43
CA VAL A 164 -1.10 8.12 12.89
C VAL A 164 -0.38 7.30 13.96
N ALA A 165 -0.94 6.17 14.33
CA ALA A 165 -0.31 5.21 15.24
C ALA A 165 -0.13 3.88 14.52
N ILE A 166 0.97 3.20 14.76
CA ILE A 166 1.16 1.81 14.32
C ILE A 166 0.98 0.91 15.54
N GLU A 167 0.06 -0.03 15.45
CA GLU A 167 -0.18 -1.00 16.52
C GLU A 167 1.08 -1.85 16.72
N GLY A 168 1.57 -1.94 17.96
CA GLY A 168 2.78 -2.69 18.29
C GLY A 168 4.12 -1.94 18.11
N VAL A 169 4.12 -0.71 17.63
CA VAL A 169 5.35 0.09 17.45
C VAL A 169 5.41 1.22 18.48
N ALA A 170 6.38 1.15 19.39
CA ALA A 170 6.62 2.23 20.36
C ALA A 170 7.15 3.51 19.66
N PRO A 171 6.79 4.72 20.14
CA PRO A 171 7.36 5.95 19.62
C PRO A 171 8.88 5.97 19.80
N VAL A 172 9.60 6.37 18.75
CA VAL A 172 11.07 6.45 18.75
C VAL A 172 11.53 7.81 19.24
N THR A 173 12.53 7.85 20.09
CA THR A 173 13.28 9.05 20.41
C THR A 173 14.37 9.29 19.36
N GLU A 174 14.82 10.55 19.18
CA GLU A 174 15.89 10.89 18.22
C GLU A 174 17.20 10.13 18.48
N ASP A 175 17.47 9.74 19.72
CA ASP A 175 18.64 8.97 20.13
C ASP A 175 18.62 7.51 19.59
N ASP A 176 17.46 6.92 19.41
CA ASP A 176 17.32 5.53 18.92
C ASP A 176 17.72 5.38 17.45
N ILE A 177 17.54 6.43 16.65
CA ILE A 177 17.86 6.41 15.22
C ILE A 177 19.37 6.50 15.01
N GLY A 178 20.04 7.40 15.72
CA GLY A 178 21.48 7.61 15.63
C GLY A 178 22.30 6.40 16.10
N ALA A 179 21.92 5.81 17.22
CA ALA A 179 22.64 4.68 17.81
C ALA A 179 22.54 3.39 16.96
N LYS A 180 21.39 3.11 16.38
CA LYS A 180 21.18 1.90 15.54
C LYS A 180 21.89 2.00 14.17
N TYR A 181 21.85 3.17 13.52
CA TYR A 181 22.59 3.40 12.27
C TYR A 181 24.11 3.33 12.47
N ALA A 182 24.60 3.86 13.58
CA ALA A 182 26.02 3.75 13.91
C ALA A 182 26.43 2.29 14.16
N ALA A 183 25.60 1.50 14.82
CA ALA A 183 25.88 0.08 15.08
C ALA A 183 25.86 -0.79 13.82
N GLU A 184 24.93 -0.55 12.88
CA GLU A 184 24.87 -1.29 11.60
C GLU A 184 26.02 -0.90 10.65
N LEU A 185 26.40 0.38 10.58
CA LEU A 185 27.53 0.83 9.77
C LEU A 185 28.87 0.31 10.32
N LEU A 186 29.02 0.18 11.63
CA LEU A 186 30.23 -0.33 12.26
C LEU A 186 30.27 -1.87 12.29
N GLY A 187 29.12 -2.54 12.34
CA GLY A 187 29.01 -4.01 12.34
C GLY A 187 29.19 -4.66 10.96
N GLY A 188 29.03 -3.90 9.86
CA GLY A 188 29.21 -4.38 8.48
C GLY A 188 30.65 -4.33 7.95
N MET A 189 31.64 -3.92 8.75
CA MET A 189 33.06 -3.82 8.39
C MET A 189 33.95 -4.88 9.07
N GLY A 190 33.37 -6.01 9.48
CA GLY A 190 34.09 -7.16 10.06
C GLY A 190 34.02 -8.39 9.18
#